data_85b9c5f96db8905b1093cc831cb9c838
#
_entry.id   85b9c5f96db8905b1093cc831cb9c838
#
_cell.length_a   1.000
_cell.length_b   1.000
_cell.length_c   1.000
_cell.angle_alpha   90.00
_cell.angle_beta   90.00
_cell.angle_gamma   90.00
#
_symmetry.space_group_name_H-M   'P 1'
#
loop_
_entity.id
_entity.type
_entity.pdbx_description
1 polymer ?
#
loop_
_entity_poly.entity_id
_entity_poly.type
_entity_poly.pdbx_seq_one_letter_code
_entity_poly.pdbx_strand_id
1 'polypeptide(L)'
;MSTFKTLFMGVGFAAIATLSACSSSSNASLTQSGLNPADFDSTVLGKKTELVTLKNANGMEVCLTNYGGRVVSISVPDKDGKPTDVVLGYDNIHQYADTLNSPSDYGSSVGRYANRIKDAKLSLAGSTYQLKANDNGNCLHGGGATGWLNQVYDITEKNDSSVTFIINAKDGENGFPGNVTATAKYTVKSDNTLDIEFGATTDKETVVNMTNHSYFN
;
A
#
# COMPACT_ATOMS: atom_id res chain seq x y z
N MET A 1 -3.56 -38.89 -85.49
CA MET A 1 -3.69 -37.44 -85.07
C MET A 1 -4.23 -37.47 -83.67
N SER A 2 -3.38 -37.29 -82.66
CA SER A 2 -3.74 -37.32 -81.23
C SER A 2 -3.33 -36.02 -80.63
N THR A 3 -4.33 -35.26 -80.16
CA THR A 3 -4.18 -33.96 -79.53
C THR A 3 -3.96 -34.11 -78.04
N PHE A 4 -2.76 -33.73 -77.56
CA PHE A 4 -2.44 -33.59 -76.10
C PHE A 4 -3.09 -32.37 -75.52
N LYS A 5 -3.88 -32.51 -74.45
CA LYS A 5 -4.35 -31.46 -73.63
C LYS A 5 -3.42 -31.32 -72.44
N THR A 6 -2.76 -30.17 -72.31
CA THR A 6 -1.90 -29.82 -71.18
C THR A 6 -2.76 -29.28 -70.04
N LEU A 7 -2.66 -29.92 -68.87
CA LEU A 7 -3.33 -29.51 -67.65
C LEU A 7 -2.41 -28.58 -66.85
N PHE A 8 -2.76 -27.30 -66.68
CA PHE A 8 -2.05 -26.35 -65.76
C PHE A 8 -2.55 -26.56 -64.33
N MET A 9 -1.67 -27.03 -63.46
CA MET A 9 -1.87 -27.05 -62.01
C MET A 9 -1.47 -25.70 -61.43
N GLY A 10 -2.45 -24.90 -60.96
CA GLY A 10 -2.20 -23.67 -60.21
C GLY A 10 -1.85 -23.98 -58.76
N VAL A 11 -0.65 -23.61 -58.36
CA VAL A 11 -0.22 -23.66 -56.96
C VAL A 11 -0.68 -22.38 -56.26
N GLY A 12 -1.69 -22.53 -55.42
CA GLY A 12 -2.15 -21.41 -54.54
C GLY A 12 -1.19 -21.22 -53.35
N PHE A 13 -0.52 -20.11 -53.32
CA PHE A 13 0.21 -19.66 -52.13
C PHE A 13 -0.79 -19.13 -51.10
N ALA A 14 -1.01 -19.85 -50.00
CA ALA A 14 -1.70 -19.35 -48.82
C ALA A 14 -0.73 -18.48 -48.00
N ALA A 15 -0.94 -17.19 -48.02
CA ALA A 15 -0.23 -16.25 -47.12
C ALA A 15 -0.74 -16.43 -45.70
N ILE A 16 0.07 -17.02 -44.84
CA ILE A 16 -0.19 -17.06 -43.38
C ILE A 16 0.20 -15.69 -42.83
N ALA A 17 -0.79 -14.86 -42.54
CA ALA A 17 -0.58 -13.61 -41.77
C ALA A 17 -0.35 -13.99 -40.31
N THR A 18 0.90 -13.95 -39.86
CA THR A 18 1.23 -14.03 -38.44
C THR A 18 0.88 -12.70 -37.79
N LEU A 19 -0.22 -12.68 -37.06
CA LEU A 19 -0.53 -11.58 -36.13
C LEU A 19 0.47 -11.65 -34.97
N SER A 20 1.53 -10.85 -35.06
CA SER A 20 2.37 -10.52 -33.91
C SER A 20 1.52 -9.69 -32.96
N ALA A 21 0.98 -10.33 -31.92
CA ALA A 21 0.47 -9.60 -30.77
C ALA A 21 1.66 -8.94 -30.06
N CYS A 22 1.91 -7.67 -30.35
CA CYS A 22 2.74 -6.83 -29.50
C CYS A 22 2.01 -6.66 -28.16
N SER A 23 2.37 -7.50 -27.17
CA SER A 23 2.11 -7.16 -25.78
C SER A 23 2.97 -5.95 -25.47
N SER A 24 2.35 -4.77 -25.45
CA SER A 24 2.96 -3.59 -24.87
C SER A 24 3.09 -3.82 -23.36
N SER A 25 4.20 -4.43 -22.92
CA SER A 25 4.65 -4.28 -21.56
C SER A 25 4.96 -2.79 -21.39
N SER A 26 4.10 -2.04 -20.74
CA SER A 26 4.43 -0.71 -20.24
C SER A 26 5.61 -0.92 -19.29
N ASN A 27 6.84 -0.58 -19.73
CA ASN A 27 7.98 -0.45 -18.85
C ASN A 27 7.67 0.72 -17.91
N ALA A 28 7.00 0.43 -16.79
CA ALA A 28 6.89 1.40 -15.72
C ALA A 28 8.31 1.76 -15.30
N SER A 29 8.65 3.04 -15.36
CA SER A 29 9.96 3.51 -14.92
C SER A 29 10.11 3.25 -13.42
N LEU A 30 11.31 2.82 -13.00
CA LEU A 30 11.65 2.70 -11.59
C LEU A 30 11.49 4.05 -10.88
N THR A 31 11.15 4.02 -9.61
CA THR A 31 11.14 5.19 -8.73
C THR A 31 12.56 5.71 -8.48
N GLN A 32 12.71 6.89 -7.85
CA GLN A 32 14.04 7.42 -7.49
C GLN A 32 14.78 6.49 -6.52
N SER A 33 14.07 5.79 -5.65
CA SER A 33 14.63 4.78 -4.74
C SER A 33 14.85 3.40 -5.39
N GLY A 34 14.56 3.25 -6.69
CA GLY A 34 14.77 2.01 -7.45
C GLY A 34 13.64 1.00 -7.34
N LEU A 35 12.51 1.35 -6.74
CA LEU A 35 11.36 0.45 -6.64
C LEU A 35 10.69 0.28 -8.00
N ASN A 36 10.26 -0.95 -8.30
CA ASN A 36 9.42 -1.25 -9.45
C ASN A 36 7.94 -1.24 -9.00
N PRO A 37 7.10 -0.33 -9.49
CA PRO A 37 5.69 -0.27 -9.11
C PRO A 37 4.93 -1.59 -9.31
N ALA A 38 5.29 -2.38 -10.34
CA ALA A 38 4.64 -3.66 -10.62
C ALA A 38 4.84 -4.70 -9.50
N ASP A 39 5.88 -4.58 -8.68
CA ASP A 39 6.14 -5.50 -7.56
C ASP A 39 5.21 -5.25 -6.35
N PHE A 40 4.40 -4.19 -6.43
CA PHE A 40 3.35 -3.85 -5.46
C PHE A 40 1.93 -4.14 -5.96
N ASP A 41 1.78 -4.46 -7.26
CA ASP A 41 0.50 -4.82 -7.86
C ASP A 41 0.15 -6.27 -7.55
N SER A 42 -0.76 -6.48 -6.61
CA SER A 42 -1.19 -7.81 -6.17
C SER A 42 -2.62 -7.78 -5.64
N THR A 43 -3.06 -8.91 -5.10
CA THR A 43 -4.29 -9.03 -4.32
C THR A 43 -3.96 -9.59 -2.94
N VAL A 44 -4.13 -8.79 -1.92
CA VAL A 44 -3.89 -9.16 -0.51
C VAL A 44 -5.20 -9.02 0.25
N LEU A 45 -5.59 -10.04 1.04
CA LEU A 45 -6.86 -10.08 1.77
C LEU A 45 -8.09 -9.79 0.88
N GLY A 46 -8.04 -10.22 -0.40
CA GLY A 46 -9.13 -10.01 -1.36
C GLY A 46 -9.22 -8.59 -1.94
N LYS A 47 -8.31 -7.69 -1.63
CA LYS A 47 -8.25 -6.32 -2.16
C LYS A 47 -6.98 -6.11 -2.98
N LYS A 48 -7.06 -5.27 -4.01
CA LYS A 48 -5.90 -4.89 -4.82
C LYS A 48 -4.96 -3.98 -4.04
N THR A 49 -3.66 -4.22 -4.21
CA THR A 49 -2.59 -3.36 -3.71
C THR A 49 -1.90 -2.66 -4.87
N GLU A 50 -1.34 -1.48 -4.62
CA GLU A 50 -0.54 -0.72 -5.58
C GLU A 50 0.54 0.10 -4.87
N LEU A 51 1.54 0.56 -5.64
CA LEU A 51 2.49 1.60 -5.22
C LEU A 51 2.01 2.96 -5.75
N VAL A 52 1.78 3.90 -4.85
CA VAL A 52 1.45 5.29 -5.17
C VAL A 52 2.72 6.11 -5.04
N THR A 53 3.08 6.88 -6.07
CA THR A 53 4.23 7.77 -6.06
C THR A 53 3.78 9.22 -6.06
N LEU A 54 4.17 9.96 -5.03
CA LEU A 54 3.94 11.40 -4.88
C LEU A 54 5.24 12.15 -5.13
N LYS A 55 5.17 13.30 -5.81
CA LYS A 55 6.37 14.09 -6.17
C LYS A 55 6.11 15.58 -6.02
N ASN A 56 7.19 16.33 -5.82
CA ASN A 56 7.20 17.76 -5.99
C ASN A 56 8.24 18.20 -7.04
N ALA A 57 8.24 19.48 -7.38
CA ALA A 57 9.20 20.06 -8.34
C ALA A 57 10.61 20.22 -7.76
N ASN A 58 10.78 20.08 -6.44
CA ASN A 58 12.06 20.31 -5.75
C ASN A 58 12.79 18.99 -5.43
N GLY A 59 12.40 17.88 -6.11
CA GLY A 59 13.16 16.63 -6.11
C GLY A 59 12.77 15.65 -5.02
N MET A 60 11.77 15.95 -4.17
CA MET A 60 11.22 14.96 -3.22
C MET A 60 10.28 14.00 -3.93
N GLU A 61 10.48 12.70 -3.69
CA GLU A 61 9.58 11.63 -4.11
C GLU A 61 9.22 10.76 -2.90
N VAL A 62 7.94 10.49 -2.71
CA VAL A 62 7.45 9.60 -1.66
C VAL A 62 6.66 8.47 -2.29
N CYS A 63 7.07 7.23 -2.03
CA CYS A 63 6.37 6.03 -2.44
C CYS A 63 5.56 5.46 -1.28
N LEU A 64 4.29 5.15 -1.53
CA LEU A 64 3.37 4.59 -0.54
C LEU A 64 2.67 3.36 -1.10
N THR A 65 2.29 2.43 -0.23
CA THR A 65 1.36 1.36 -0.60
C THR A 65 0.09 1.43 0.26
N ASN A 66 -1.03 1.08 -0.34
CA ASN A 66 -2.29 0.99 0.38
C ASN A 66 -2.38 -0.22 1.33
N TYR A 67 -1.42 -1.15 1.29
CA TYR A 67 -1.28 -2.17 2.34
C TYR A 67 -0.70 -1.55 3.61
N GLY A 68 -1.53 -1.42 4.63
CA GLY A 68 -1.19 -0.73 5.88
C GLY A 68 -1.13 0.80 5.76
N GLY A 69 -1.54 1.39 4.61
CA GLY A 69 -1.40 2.82 4.36
C GLY A 69 0.04 3.29 4.59
N ARG A 70 1.04 2.57 4.02
CA ARG A 70 2.46 2.66 4.38
C ARG A 70 3.24 3.62 3.52
N VAL A 71 4.16 4.33 4.14
CA VAL A 71 5.33 4.90 3.47
C VAL A 71 6.32 3.76 3.18
N VAL A 72 6.72 3.61 1.92
CA VAL A 72 7.67 2.60 1.44
C VAL A 72 9.06 3.21 1.27
N SER A 73 9.15 4.41 0.67
CA SER A 73 10.38 5.17 0.53
C SER A 73 10.12 6.67 0.59
N ILE A 74 11.10 7.43 1.06
CA ILE A 74 11.14 8.89 1.01
C ILE A 74 12.49 9.29 0.41
N SER A 75 12.49 9.65 -0.86
CA SER A 75 13.68 10.14 -1.55
C SER A 75 13.72 11.67 -1.50
N VAL A 76 14.80 12.20 -0.98
CA VAL A 76 15.06 13.65 -0.92
C VAL A 76 16.44 13.95 -1.53
N PRO A 77 16.65 15.13 -2.12
CA PRO A 77 18.00 15.56 -2.54
C PRO A 77 18.93 15.68 -1.33
N ASP A 78 20.11 15.05 -1.39
CA ASP A 78 21.17 15.27 -0.42
C ASP A 78 21.88 16.62 -0.66
N LYS A 79 22.94 16.90 0.08
CA LYS A 79 23.72 18.15 -0.04
C LYS A 79 24.35 18.37 -1.44
N ASP A 80 24.49 17.30 -2.23
CA ASP A 80 25.04 17.33 -3.58
C ASP A 80 23.92 17.25 -4.66
N GLY A 81 22.65 17.30 -4.23
CA GLY A 81 21.46 17.21 -5.08
C GLY A 81 21.12 15.78 -5.54
N LYS A 82 21.77 14.76 -4.99
CA LYS A 82 21.53 13.36 -5.35
C LYS A 82 20.32 12.82 -4.57
N PRO A 83 19.35 12.16 -5.25
CA PRO A 83 18.25 11.50 -4.58
C PRO A 83 18.75 10.45 -3.58
N THR A 84 18.30 10.54 -2.34
CA THR A 84 18.69 9.64 -1.25
C THR A 84 17.45 9.23 -0.48
N ASP A 85 17.20 7.91 -0.37
CA ASP A 85 16.11 7.37 0.45
C ASP A 85 16.50 7.44 1.93
N VAL A 86 15.62 8.01 2.74
CA VAL A 86 15.87 8.28 4.16
C VAL A 86 15.02 7.42 5.10
N VAL A 87 14.29 6.42 4.60
CA VAL A 87 13.49 5.50 5.43
C VAL A 87 13.77 4.04 5.11
N LEU A 88 13.51 3.16 6.06
CA LEU A 88 13.57 1.72 5.86
C LEU A 88 12.24 1.21 5.28
N GLY A 89 12.33 0.31 4.29
CA GLY A 89 11.19 -0.32 3.65
C GLY A 89 11.58 -1.63 2.95
N TYR A 90 10.59 -2.31 2.39
CA TYR A 90 10.77 -3.49 1.53
C TYR A 90 10.51 -3.13 0.07
N ASP A 91 11.08 -3.92 -0.84
CA ASP A 91 11.05 -3.64 -2.28
C ASP A 91 9.79 -4.18 -2.98
N ASN A 92 8.96 -4.94 -2.28
CA ASN A 92 7.75 -5.54 -2.86
C ASN A 92 6.67 -5.83 -1.82
N ILE A 93 5.43 -6.00 -2.32
CA ILE A 93 4.25 -6.22 -1.46
C ILE A 93 4.28 -7.56 -0.72
N HIS A 94 4.90 -8.60 -1.28
CA HIS A 94 4.94 -9.92 -0.67
C HIS A 94 5.72 -9.93 0.63
N GLN A 95 6.81 -9.16 0.72
CA GLN A 95 7.58 -9.00 1.95
C GLN A 95 6.75 -8.30 3.05
N TYR A 96 5.98 -7.26 2.70
CA TYR A 96 5.08 -6.59 3.65
C TYR A 96 3.92 -7.49 4.10
N ALA A 97 3.36 -8.30 3.20
CA ALA A 97 2.23 -9.16 3.48
C ALA A 97 2.59 -10.46 4.21
N ASP A 98 3.87 -10.83 4.27
CA ASP A 98 4.36 -11.99 5.03
C ASP A 98 4.52 -11.63 6.51
N THR A 99 3.39 -11.57 7.21
CA THR A 99 3.35 -11.23 8.65
C THR A 99 3.95 -12.28 9.56
N LEU A 100 4.32 -13.46 9.04
CA LEU A 100 4.92 -14.56 9.79
C LEU A 100 6.45 -14.55 9.72
N ASN A 101 7.01 -14.43 8.50
CA ASN A 101 8.46 -14.54 8.27
C ASN A 101 9.13 -13.17 8.15
N SER A 102 8.38 -12.14 7.77
CA SER A 102 8.85 -10.74 7.65
C SER A 102 7.93 -9.76 8.39
N PRO A 103 7.60 -9.98 9.68
CA PRO A 103 6.75 -9.06 10.41
C PRO A 103 7.41 -7.67 10.45
N SER A 104 6.70 -6.64 10.01
CA SER A 104 7.24 -5.29 9.94
C SER A 104 6.17 -4.23 10.17
N ASP A 105 6.53 -3.23 10.96
CA ASP A 105 5.75 -2.01 11.15
C ASP A 105 6.22 -0.87 10.23
N TYR A 106 7.26 -1.10 9.39
CA TYR A 106 7.89 -0.08 8.54
C TYR A 106 6.86 0.75 7.79
N GLY A 107 6.88 2.06 8.03
CA GLY A 107 6.09 3.06 7.35
C GLY A 107 4.57 3.00 7.55
N SER A 108 4.05 2.04 8.32
CA SER A 108 2.61 1.79 8.42
C SER A 108 1.82 2.91 9.09
N SER A 109 0.58 3.11 8.64
CA SER A 109 -0.46 3.84 9.37
C SER A 109 -1.05 2.93 10.44
N VAL A 110 -0.54 3.06 11.66
CA VAL A 110 -0.93 2.23 12.81
C VAL A 110 -2.27 2.69 13.36
N GLY A 111 -3.15 1.73 13.63
CA GLY A 111 -4.45 1.92 14.27
C GLY A 111 -5.07 0.55 14.66
N ARG A 112 -6.21 0.53 15.36
CA ARG A 112 -7.02 1.66 15.85
C ARG A 112 -6.31 2.48 16.94
N TYR A 113 -5.40 1.86 17.73
CA TYR A 113 -4.67 2.50 18.82
C TYR A 113 -3.18 2.14 18.74
N ALA A 114 -2.35 3.13 18.50
CA ALA A 114 -0.90 2.98 18.41
C ALA A 114 -0.30 2.70 19.79
N ASN A 115 0.85 1.98 19.81
CA ASN A 115 1.52 1.51 21.00
C ASN A 115 0.63 0.54 21.82
N ARG A 116 0.86 0.42 23.14
CA ARG A 116 0.32 -0.63 23.99
C ARG A 116 -0.84 -0.17 24.85
N ILE A 117 -1.88 -1.02 24.91
CA ILE A 117 -2.91 -0.95 25.94
C ILE A 117 -2.61 -2.11 26.90
N LYS A 118 -2.35 -1.75 28.16
CA LYS A 118 -1.95 -2.67 29.21
C LYS A 118 -3.02 -3.76 29.44
N ASP A 119 -2.56 -5.00 29.61
CA ASP A 119 -3.41 -6.18 29.87
C ASP A 119 -4.49 -6.39 28.79
N ALA A 120 -4.34 -5.74 27.61
CA ALA A 120 -5.33 -5.70 26.55
C ALA A 120 -6.73 -5.31 27.06
N LYS A 121 -6.82 -4.41 28.06
CA LYS A 121 -8.07 -3.96 28.67
C LYS A 121 -8.26 -2.46 28.44
N LEU A 122 -9.38 -2.12 27.84
CA LEU A 122 -9.83 -0.75 27.61
C LEU A 122 -11.01 -0.44 28.52
N SER A 123 -10.85 0.50 29.44
CA SER A 123 -11.97 1.05 30.23
C SER A 123 -12.48 2.32 29.57
N LEU A 124 -13.75 2.33 29.19
CA LEU A 124 -14.37 3.44 28.48
C LEU A 124 -15.86 3.50 28.84
N ALA A 125 -16.38 4.70 29.14
CA ALA A 125 -17.80 4.93 29.45
C ALA A 125 -18.37 3.98 30.52
N GLY A 126 -17.59 3.64 31.55
CA GLY A 126 -18.00 2.74 32.64
C GLY A 126 -18.00 1.25 32.28
N SER A 127 -17.63 0.90 31.06
CA SER A 127 -17.48 -0.48 30.57
C SER A 127 -16.01 -0.86 30.41
N THR A 128 -15.72 -2.16 30.53
CA THR A 128 -14.38 -2.70 30.26
C THR A 128 -14.45 -3.60 29.03
N TYR A 129 -13.67 -3.29 28.02
CA TYR A 129 -13.55 -4.06 26.78
C TYR A 129 -12.28 -4.89 26.80
N GLN A 130 -12.40 -6.19 26.51
CA GLN A 130 -11.25 -7.06 26.34
C GLN A 130 -10.80 -6.98 24.89
N LEU A 131 -9.60 -6.44 24.69
CA LEU A 131 -8.97 -6.33 23.38
C LEU A 131 -8.19 -7.59 23.03
N LYS A 132 -7.78 -7.70 21.76
CA LYS A 132 -6.91 -8.77 21.32
C LYS A 132 -5.50 -8.57 21.87
N ALA A 133 -5.06 -9.47 22.73
CA ALA A 133 -3.68 -9.51 23.23
C ALA A 133 -2.77 -10.10 22.14
N ASN A 134 -1.70 -9.39 21.80
CA ASN A 134 -0.72 -9.79 20.77
C ASN A 134 0.73 -9.50 21.14
N ASP A 135 0.97 -8.92 22.34
CA ASP A 135 2.32 -8.62 22.81
C ASP A 135 2.40 -8.78 24.34
N ASN A 136 2.87 -9.94 24.82
CA ASN A 136 3.08 -10.24 26.25
C ASN A 136 1.86 -9.89 27.12
N GLY A 137 0.64 -10.21 26.65
CA GLY A 137 -0.62 -9.92 27.34
C GLY A 137 -1.20 -8.53 27.07
N ASN A 138 -0.47 -7.64 26.40
CA ASN A 138 -0.94 -6.31 26.02
C ASN A 138 -1.56 -6.33 24.60
N CYS A 139 -2.36 -5.32 24.28
CA CYS A 139 -2.75 -5.03 22.91
C CYS A 139 -1.75 -4.03 22.32
N LEU A 140 -0.96 -4.46 21.35
CA LEU A 140 -0.01 -3.63 20.61
C LEU A 140 -0.55 -3.29 19.23
N HIS A 141 -0.51 -2.00 18.89
CA HIS A 141 -0.82 -1.49 17.54
C HIS A 141 -2.18 -1.96 16.99
N GLY A 142 -3.20 -2.03 17.88
CA GLY A 142 -4.57 -2.35 17.49
C GLY A 142 -4.85 -3.84 17.24
N GLY A 143 -3.92 -4.77 17.57
CA GLY A 143 -4.23 -6.20 17.58
C GLY A 143 -3.43 -7.09 16.62
N GLY A 144 -2.22 -6.69 16.25
CA GLY A 144 -1.26 -7.53 15.52
C GLY A 144 -1.70 -7.80 14.07
N ALA A 145 -1.74 -9.08 13.66
CA ALA A 145 -2.02 -9.47 12.27
C ALA A 145 -3.36 -8.93 11.71
N THR A 146 -4.30 -8.58 12.57
CA THR A 146 -5.59 -7.97 12.20
C THR A 146 -5.66 -6.48 12.52
N GLY A 147 -4.59 -5.89 13.06
CA GLY A 147 -4.45 -4.43 13.21
C GLY A 147 -4.38 -3.73 11.85
N TRP A 148 -4.69 -2.46 11.82
CA TRP A 148 -4.79 -1.69 10.57
C TRP A 148 -3.51 -1.66 9.75
N LEU A 149 -2.36 -1.78 10.39
CA LEU A 149 -1.04 -1.88 9.74
C LEU A 149 -0.91 -3.09 8.79
N ASN A 150 -1.73 -4.12 8.96
CA ASN A 150 -1.75 -5.35 8.15
C ASN A 150 -3.05 -5.51 7.33
N GLN A 151 -3.76 -4.42 7.09
CA GLN A 151 -4.97 -4.38 6.28
C GLN A 151 -4.75 -3.59 4.99
N VAL A 152 -5.54 -3.88 3.95
CA VAL A 152 -5.52 -3.09 2.71
C VAL A 152 -6.53 -1.97 2.83
N TYR A 153 -6.04 -0.73 2.76
CA TYR A 153 -6.86 0.48 2.70
C TYR A 153 -7.42 0.68 1.30
N ASP A 154 -8.58 1.31 1.20
CA ASP A 154 -9.10 1.81 -0.07
C ASP A 154 -8.48 3.19 -0.35
N ILE A 155 -8.27 3.52 -1.63
CA ILE A 155 -7.77 4.84 -2.06
C ILE A 155 -8.99 5.64 -2.51
N THR A 156 -9.23 6.79 -1.87
CA THR A 156 -10.39 7.66 -2.18
C THR A 156 -10.02 8.86 -3.02
N GLU A 157 -8.81 9.38 -2.83
CA GLU A 157 -8.28 10.52 -3.58
C GLU A 157 -6.81 10.28 -3.88
N LYS A 158 -6.39 10.58 -5.12
CA LYS A 158 -4.99 10.45 -5.54
C LYS A 158 -4.69 11.47 -6.64
N ASN A 159 -3.60 12.22 -6.46
CA ASN A 159 -2.99 13.08 -7.49
C ASN A 159 -1.46 13.03 -7.37
N ASP A 160 -0.73 13.85 -8.11
CA ASP A 160 0.74 13.81 -8.17
C ASP A 160 1.42 14.15 -6.83
N SER A 161 0.76 14.89 -5.94
CA SER A 161 1.34 15.36 -4.68
C SER A 161 0.61 14.86 -3.43
N SER A 162 -0.55 14.21 -3.55
CA SER A 162 -1.30 13.72 -2.39
C SER A 162 -2.07 12.43 -2.67
N VAL A 163 -2.27 11.64 -1.60
CA VAL A 163 -3.13 10.46 -1.58
C VAL A 163 -3.87 10.36 -0.26
N THR A 164 -5.14 9.94 -0.32
CA THR A 164 -5.96 9.64 0.86
C THR A 164 -6.31 8.16 0.90
N PHE A 165 -5.84 7.48 1.93
CA PHE A 165 -6.19 6.11 2.27
C PHE A 165 -7.33 6.10 3.27
N ILE A 166 -8.28 5.17 3.11
CA ILE A 166 -9.42 5.00 4.03
C ILE A 166 -9.53 3.55 4.47
N ILE A 167 -9.84 3.34 5.74
CA ILE A 167 -10.13 2.03 6.32
C ILE A 167 -11.41 2.07 7.14
N ASN A 168 -12.22 1.01 7.03
CA ASN A 168 -13.44 0.84 7.78
C ASN A 168 -13.28 -0.35 8.73
N ALA A 169 -13.40 -0.10 10.02
CA ALA A 169 -13.36 -1.10 11.07
C ALA A 169 -14.73 -1.27 11.73
N LYS A 170 -15.15 -2.50 11.93
CA LYS A 170 -16.46 -2.80 12.51
C LYS A 170 -16.45 -2.75 14.03
N ASP A 171 -17.63 -2.51 14.62
CA ASP A 171 -17.86 -2.65 16.06
C ASP A 171 -17.43 -4.05 16.54
N GLY A 172 -16.61 -4.10 17.59
CA GLY A 172 -16.05 -5.34 18.13
C GLY A 172 -14.77 -5.85 17.45
N GLU A 173 -14.31 -5.23 16.37
CA GLU A 173 -13.08 -5.64 15.71
C GLU A 173 -11.89 -5.49 16.66
N ASN A 174 -11.11 -6.58 16.82
CA ASN A 174 -10.05 -6.72 17.82
C ASN A 174 -10.47 -6.37 19.27
N GLY A 175 -11.77 -6.38 19.56
CA GLY A 175 -12.36 -6.05 20.85
C GLY A 175 -12.69 -4.57 21.05
N PHE A 176 -12.36 -3.69 20.10
CA PHE A 176 -12.67 -2.26 20.21
C PHE A 176 -14.14 -1.97 19.92
N PRO A 177 -14.81 -1.11 20.73
CA PRO A 177 -16.18 -0.70 20.47
C PRO A 177 -16.30 0.29 19.32
N GLY A 178 -17.45 0.31 18.64
CA GLY A 178 -17.84 1.27 17.61
C GLY A 178 -17.34 0.93 16.21
N ASN A 179 -18.19 1.23 15.22
CA ASN A 179 -17.76 1.27 13.83
C ASN A 179 -16.92 2.53 13.64
N VAL A 180 -15.78 2.40 12.98
CA VAL A 180 -14.88 3.52 12.70
C VAL A 180 -14.55 3.55 11.22
N THR A 181 -14.68 4.73 10.63
CA THR A 181 -14.07 5.06 9.33
C THR A 181 -12.88 5.97 9.62
N ALA A 182 -11.68 5.51 9.30
CA ALA A 182 -10.45 6.28 9.51
C ALA A 182 -9.75 6.59 8.19
N THR A 183 -9.07 7.72 8.14
CA THR A 183 -8.32 8.20 6.99
C THR A 183 -6.86 8.49 7.36
N ALA A 184 -5.97 8.24 6.40
CA ALA A 184 -4.58 8.69 6.43
C ALA A 184 -4.32 9.40 5.10
N LYS A 185 -4.14 10.73 5.16
CA LYS A 185 -3.82 11.56 4.00
C LYS A 185 -2.35 11.95 4.05
N TYR A 186 -1.67 11.73 2.94
CA TYR A 186 -0.28 12.07 2.74
C TYR A 186 -0.18 13.15 1.68
N THR A 187 0.59 14.21 1.95
CA THR A 187 0.80 15.31 1.02
C THR A 187 2.27 15.70 0.97
N VAL A 188 2.87 15.65 -0.20
CA VAL A 188 4.22 16.15 -0.47
C VAL A 188 4.13 17.62 -0.84
N LYS A 189 4.72 18.50 -0.01
CA LYS A 189 4.72 19.96 -0.21
C LYS A 189 5.94 20.41 -1.02
N SER A 190 5.85 21.62 -1.58
CA SER A 190 6.94 22.21 -2.40
C SER A 190 8.24 22.44 -1.62
N ASP A 191 8.18 22.56 -0.33
CA ASP A 191 9.35 22.78 0.56
C ASP A 191 10.03 21.47 1.02
N ASN A 192 9.74 20.33 0.36
CA ASN A 192 10.21 18.99 0.73
C ASN A 192 9.70 18.54 2.11
N THR A 193 8.51 18.98 2.51
CA THR A 193 7.80 18.47 3.68
C THR A 193 6.84 17.36 3.25
N LEU A 194 6.81 16.24 3.97
CA LEU A 194 5.74 15.25 3.94
C LEU A 194 4.77 15.54 5.08
N ASP A 195 3.56 15.95 4.74
CA ASP A 195 2.46 16.17 5.68
C ASP A 195 1.65 14.90 5.81
N ILE A 196 1.33 14.48 7.03
CA ILE A 196 0.52 13.30 7.32
C ILE A 196 -0.65 13.71 8.20
N GLU A 197 -1.86 13.57 7.68
CA GLU A 197 -3.12 13.93 8.34
C GLU A 197 -3.92 12.66 8.65
N PHE A 198 -4.23 12.44 9.92
CA PHE A 198 -5.12 11.36 10.34
C PHE A 198 -6.48 11.90 10.74
N GLY A 199 -7.55 11.26 10.24
CA GLY A 199 -8.93 11.57 10.58
C GLY A 199 -9.69 10.31 10.96
N ALA A 200 -10.74 10.45 11.78
CA ALA A 200 -11.64 9.34 12.06
C ALA A 200 -13.04 9.85 12.40
N THR A 201 -14.05 9.06 12.01
CA THR A 201 -15.44 9.19 12.43
C THR A 201 -15.92 7.87 13.04
N THR A 202 -16.86 7.94 13.98
CA THR A 202 -17.42 6.77 14.66
C THR A 202 -18.88 6.97 15.00
N ASP A 203 -19.60 5.87 15.18
CA ASP A 203 -21.02 5.83 15.60
C ASP A 203 -21.20 5.62 17.11
N LYS A 204 -20.11 5.30 17.83
CA LYS A 204 -20.11 5.07 19.28
C LYS A 204 -18.87 5.67 19.92
N GLU A 205 -18.94 5.90 21.23
CA GLU A 205 -17.77 6.21 22.01
C GLU A 205 -16.70 5.11 21.87
N THR A 206 -15.50 5.49 21.45
CA THR A 206 -14.35 4.60 21.21
C THR A 206 -13.05 5.37 21.40
N VAL A 207 -11.93 4.67 21.22
CA VAL A 207 -10.60 5.28 21.20
C VAL A 207 -10.01 5.19 19.81
N VAL A 208 -9.41 6.27 19.35
CA VAL A 208 -8.61 6.31 18.12
C VAL A 208 -7.32 7.07 18.43
N ASN A 209 -6.19 6.43 18.15
CA ASN A 209 -4.87 7.04 18.26
C ASN A 209 -4.01 6.44 17.12
N MET A 210 -3.84 7.21 16.06
CA MET A 210 -3.08 6.79 14.88
C MET A 210 -1.68 7.40 14.86
N THR A 211 -0.75 6.72 14.22
CA THR A 211 0.58 7.23 13.93
C THR A 211 1.12 6.61 12.64
N ASN A 212 2.10 7.27 12.03
CA ASN A 212 2.96 6.66 11.02
C ASN A 212 4.19 6.04 11.69
N HIS A 213 4.56 4.84 11.27
CA HIS A 213 5.65 4.07 11.88
C HIS A 213 6.89 4.00 10.97
N SER A 214 7.23 5.10 10.30
CA SER A 214 8.47 5.16 9.52
C SER A 214 9.71 5.10 10.41
N TYR A 215 10.71 4.35 9.95
CA TYR A 215 12.05 4.29 10.56
C TYR A 215 12.98 5.09 9.68
N PHE A 216 13.42 6.22 10.18
CA PHE A 216 14.37 7.09 9.47
C PHE A 216 15.80 6.61 9.68
N ASN A 217 16.59 6.71 8.61
CA ASN A 217 18.01 6.36 8.58
C ASN A 217 18.89 7.63 8.62
#